data_ba92751917d8de9c45903cc0dda58827
#
_entry.id   ba92751917d8de9c45903cc0dda58827
#
_cell.length_a   1.000
_cell.length_b   1.000
_cell.length_c   1.000
_cell.angle_alpha   90.00
_cell.angle_beta   90.00
_cell.angle_gamma   90.00
#
_symmetry.space_group_name_H-M   'P 1'
#
loop_
_entity.id
_entity.type
_entity.pdbx_description
1 polymer ?
#
loop_
_entity_poly.entity_id
_entity_poly.type
_entity_poly.pdbx_seq_one_letter_code
_entity_poly.pdbx_strand_id
1 'polypeptide(L)'
;MAELSIAEFRTLAEAGKSHALLDIREPGEYNARHIPNSTSLPRRDIEFRLADLAPGRDIPIIVVGDGGERARLAAATMALNGYESVYLLRGGCLAWIEAGRPTATGTNVPSKRFGEEVHRKCEVPEIDPRELHLCMARGEPIRVLDARTPEEYGRFCIPGGINVPGGDLVLWAGDLKKEPGTRIVINCAGRTRGIIGTQTLRLLGLDNVSALKNGTMGWVLSGLELEQRPNRATAGLPEMSRKFAEEQAARIAESERVPSLPVPELRRLMDQRGRRTLYLIDVRSAQEYAAGHIPGFQRVPGGQAIQRADDYIAVRQSTIVFACERSARAIMAAYWYRAMGFNEVYFVRGGVEAWRENGLEIETGEPAKPVAGLERARAAARFVTAGELATQLSGPDLPVILDVGTSQEYGRGHVPGALWLSRGWLEENFPRAVSDREQRVVVTCPRGDHSTLAGATLQEIGYTNVSVLEGGAAAWTQEGVAQETGLTRMLSEPNDVVLSASVTGDREAMRRYLEWEVELGRKHQKG
;
A
#
# COMPACT_ATOMS: atom_id res chain seq x y z
N MET A 1 14.71 -2.26 -26.48
CA MET A 1 14.65 -1.66 -25.14
C MET A 1 16.04 -1.64 -24.56
N ALA A 2 16.45 -0.56 -23.90
CA ALA A 2 17.79 -0.45 -23.34
C ALA A 2 17.91 -1.29 -22.04
N GLU A 3 19.09 -1.90 -21.85
CA GLU A 3 19.41 -2.67 -20.67
C GLU A 3 20.56 -2.02 -19.89
N LEU A 4 20.50 -2.11 -18.57
CA LEU A 4 21.60 -1.76 -17.68
C LEU A 4 22.19 -3.01 -17.06
N SER A 5 23.50 -3.13 -17.07
CA SER A 5 24.20 -4.11 -16.23
C SER A 5 24.06 -3.73 -14.74
N ILE A 6 24.32 -4.69 -13.86
CA ILE A 6 24.35 -4.46 -12.40
C ILE A 6 25.37 -3.36 -12.05
N ALA A 7 26.52 -3.30 -12.75
CA ALA A 7 27.55 -2.30 -12.52
C ALA A 7 27.08 -0.89 -12.91
N GLU A 8 26.46 -0.73 -14.08
CA GLU A 8 25.91 0.55 -14.55
C GLU A 8 24.78 1.05 -13.63
N PHE A 9 23.87 0.16 -13.22
CA PHE A 9 22.82 0.51 -12.26
C PHE A 9 23.43 0.99 -10.92
N ARG A 10 24.42 0.30 -10.41
CA ARG A 10 25.10 0.72 -9.17
C ARG A 10 25.73 2.09 -9.29
N THR A 11 26.43 2.35 -10.39
CA THR A 11 27.01 3.68 -10.65
C THR A 11 25.93 4.77 -10.65
N LEU A 12 24.77 4.52 -11.26
CA LEU A 12 23.63 5.44 -11.25
C LEU A 12 23.09 5.67 -9.83
N ALA A 13 22.91 4.60 -9.05
CA ALA A 13 22.39 4.66 -7.69
C ALA A 13 23.37 5.35 -6.72
N GLU A 14 24.67 5.04 -6.81
CA GLU A 14 25.75 5.63 -6.00
C GLU A 14 25.97 7.11 -6.32
N ALA A 15 25.71 7.54 -7.57
CA ALA A 15 25.74 8.95 -7.96
C ALA A 15 24.61 9.79 -7.36
N GLY A 16 23.67 9.18 -6.62
CA GLY A 16 22.54 9.87 -6.00
C GLY A 16 21.56 10.48 -7.01
N LYS A 17 21.58 10.03 -8.27
CA LYS A 17 20.63 10.51 -9.29
C LYS A 17 19.22 9.98 -9.03
N SER A 18 18.24 10.84 -9.30
CA SER A 18 16.82 10.48 -9.20
C SER A 18 16.48 9.31 -10.13
N HIS A 19 15.93 8.25 -9.60
CA HIS A 19 15.50 7.07 -10.35
C HIS A 19 14.46 6.27 -9.56
N ALA A 20 13.69 5.43 -10.26
CA ALA A 20 12.82 4.41 -9.67
C ALA A 20 13.36 3.01 -9.95
N LEU A 21 13.46 2.16 -8.94
CA LEU A 21 13.78 0.72 -9.07
C LEU A 21 12.49 -0.06 -8.80
N LEU A 22 11.87 -0.58 -9.87
CA LEU A 22 10.56 -1.23 -9.80
C LEU A 22 10.67 -2.73 -10.05
N ASP A 23 10.25 -3.53 -9.08
CA ASP A 23 10.18 -4.98 -9.20
C ASP A 23 8.77 -5.37 -9.69
N ILE A 24 8.70 -5.92 -10.91
CA ILE A 24 7.43 -6.23 -11.60
C ILE A 24 6.95 -7.66 -11.38
N ARG A 25 7.66 -8.44 -10.59
CA ARG A 25 7.29 -9.81 -10.26
C ARG A 25 6.08 -9.85 -9.34
N GLU A 26 5.48 -11.03 -9.20
CA GLU A 26 4.35 -11.20 -8.30
C GLU A 26 4.74 -10.89 -6.84
N PRO A 27 3.80 -10.42 -6.00
CA PRO A 27 4.07 -10.07 -4.60
C PRO A 27 4.73 -11.18 -3.79
N GLY A 28 4.38 -12.45 -4.03
CA GLY A 28 5.01 -13.59 -3.37
C GLY A 28 6.48 -13.78 -3.76
N GLU A 29 6.81 -13.57 -5.03
CA GLU A 29 8.21 -13.61 -5.51
C GLU A 29 9.03 -12.47 -4.87
N TYR A 30 8.48 -11.26 -4.85
CA TYR A 30 9.09 -10.10 -4.18
C TYR A 30 9.30 -10.35 -2.68
N ASN A 31 8.25 -10.83 -1.99
CA ASN A 31 8.30 -11.11 -0.56
C ASN A 31 9.34 -12.19 -0.22
N ALA A 32 9.49 -13.20 -1.06
CA ALA A 32 10.50 -14.25 -0.88
C ALA A 32 11.92 -13.69 -0.98
N ARG A 33 12.19 -12.86 -1.99
CA ARG A 33 13.50 -12.21 -2.16
C ARG A 33 13.45 -11.09 -3.20
N HIS A 34 14.00 -9.92 -2.85
CA HIS A 34 14.07 -8.77 -3.76
C HIS A 34 15.37 -7.96 -3.59
N ILE A 35 15.62 -7.05 -4.53
CA ILE A 35 16.73 -6.09 -4.46
C ILE A 35 16.38 -5.02 -3.42
N PRO A 36 17.26 -4.73 -2.45
CA PRO A 36 16.99 -3.68 -1.45
C PRO A 36 16.65 -2.33 -2.08
N ASN A 37 15.68 -1.64 -1.49
CA ASN A 37 15.13 -0.36 -1.95
C ASN A 37 14.38 -0.42 -3.31
N SER A 38 14.09 -1.60 -3.85
CA SER A 38 13.11 -1.70 -4.93
C SER A 38 11.68 -1.54 -4.39
N THR A 39 10.81 -0.99 -5.22
CA THR A 39 9.37 -0.90 -4.95
C THR A 39 8.65 -1.99 -5.73
N SER A 40 7.76 -2.73 -5.05
CA SER A 40 6.94 -3.76 -5.69
C SER A 40 5.85 -3.11 -6.55
N LEU A 41 5.92 -3.34 -7.85
CA LEU A 41 4.90 -2.98 -8.83
C LEU A 41 4.63 -4.18 -9.73
N PRO A 42 3.83 -5.15 -9.31
CA PRO A 42 3.51 -6.33 -10.12
C PRO A 42 3.03 -5.90 -11.52
N ARG A 43 3.45 -6.65 -12.54
CA ARG A 43 3.13 -6.31 -13.93
C ARG A 43 1.62 -6.09 -14.15
N ARG A 44 0.78 -6.83 -13.44
CA ARG A 44 -0.68 -6.68 -13.49
C ARG A 44 -1.19 -5.29 -13.06
N ASP A 45 -0.41 -4.55 -12.26
CA ASP A 45 -0.81 -3.31 -11.61
C ASP A 45 -0.16 -2.05 -12.23
N ILE A 46 0.64 -2.20 -13.29
CA ILE A 46 1.38 -1.08 -13.91
C ILE A 46 0.43 0.05 -14.32
N GLU A 47 -0.64 -0.27 -15.05
CA GLU A 47 -1.59 0.72 -15.57
C GLU A 47 -2.37 1.44 -14.46
N PHE A 48 -2.46 0.82 -13.28
CA PHE A 48 -3.18 1.34 -12.12
C PHE A 48 -2.32 2.17 -11.18
N ARG A 49 -1.01 1.86 -11.07
CA ARG A 49 -0.17 2.39 -9.99
C ARG A 49 1.07 3.17 -10.44
N LEU A 50 1.53 2.96 -11.67
CA LEU A 50 2.79 3.53 -12.13
C LEU A 50 2.82 5.06 -12.02
N ALA A 51 1.72 5.74 -12.38
CA ALA A 51 1.63 7.20 -12.34
C ALA A 51 1.72 7.76 -10.92
N ASP A 52 1.23 7.03 -9.92
CA ASP A 52 1.34 7.40 -8.51
C ASP A 52 2.77 7.14 -7.97
N LEU A 53 3.39 6.03 -8.38
CA LEU A 53 4.72 5.61 -7.91
C LEU A 53 5.86 6.38 -8.58
N ALA A 54 5.69 6.78 -9.82
CA ALA A 54 6.66 7.54 -10.59
C ALA A 54 5.99 8.73 -11.30
N PRO A 55 5.58 9.76 -10.55
CA PRO A 55 4.83 10.90 -11.12
C PRO A 55 5.64 11.75 -12.11
N GLY A 56 6.98 11.70 -12.07
CA GLY A 56 7.86 12.27 -13.08
C GLY A 56 8.08 11.30 -14.24
N ARG A 57 7.82 11.71 -15.48
CA ARG A 57 7.91 10.82 -16.65
C ARG A 57 9.30 10.76 -17.27
N ASP A 58 10.15 11.71 -16.95
CA ASP A 58 11.52 11.89 -17.47
C ASP A 58 12.62 11.22 -16.61
N ILE A 59 12.22 10.64 -15.45
CA ILE A 59 13.15 9.93 -14.58
C ILE A 59 13.48 8.54 -15.11
N PRO A 60 14.73 8.06 -14.93
CA PRO A 60 15.07 6.68 -15.22
C PRO A 60 14.25 5.71 -14.38
N ILE A 61 13.55 4.78 -15.03
CA ILE A 61 12.89 3.63 -14.41
C ILE A 61 13.72 2.38 -14.70
N ILE A 62 14.17 1.72 -13.66
CA ILE A 62 14.88 0.45 -13.75
C ILE A 62 13.91 -0.67 -13.39
N VAL A 63 13.57 -1.49 -14.37
CA VAL A 63 12.65 -2.60 -14.24
C VAL A 63 13.41 -3.85 -13.82
N VAL A 64 13.00 -4.42 -12.70
CA VAL A 64 13.50 -5.70 -12.17
C VAL A 64 12.45 -6.78 -12.41
N GLY A 65 12.82 -7.84 -13.12
CA GLY A 65 12.02 -9.05 -13.30
C GLY A 65 12.83 -10.29 -12.92
N ASP A 66 12.45 -11.39 -13.48
CA ASP A 66 13.14 -12.68 -13.40
C ASP A 66 14.21 -12.89 -14.49
N GLY A 67 14.43 -11.87 -15.34
CA GLY A 67 15.28 -11.95 -16.52
C GLY A 67 14.57 -12.44 -17.79
N GLY A 68 13.26 -12.73 -17.70
CA GLY A 68 12.43 -13.25 -18.77
C GLY A 68 11.61 -12.19 -19.52
N GLU A 69 10.60 -12.67 -20.26
CA GLU A 69 9.72 -11.86 -21.12
C GLU A 69 8.83 -10.89 -20.32
N ARG A 70 8.39 -11.28 -19.11
CA ARG A 70 7.56 -10.39 -18.26
C ARG A 70 8.15 -8.99 -18.07
N ALA A 71 9.48 -8.91 -17.85
CA ALA A 71 10.15 -7.63 -17.67
C ALA A 71 10.12 -6.78 -18.93
N ARG A 72 10.29 -7.39 -20.12
CA ARG A 72 10.20 -6.70 -21.41
C ARG A 72 8.80 -6.18 -21.68
N LEU A 73 7.78 -6.99 -21.42
CA LEU A 73 6.38 -6.63 -21.57
C LEU A 73 6.00 -5.50 -20.59
N ALA A 74 6.44 -5.58 -19.33
CA ALA A 74 6.24 -4.52 -18.34
C ALA A 74 6.85 -3.18 -18.80
N ALA A 75 8.09 -3.22 -19.28
CA ALA A 75 8.76 -2.03 -19.75
C ALA A 75 8.13 -1.47 -21.04
N ALA A 76 7.62 -2.32 -21.94
CA ALA A 76 6.84 -1.90 -23.10
C ALA A 76 5.55 -1.18 -22.66
N THR A 77 4.82 -1.74 -21.70
CA THR A 77 3.62 -1.10 -21.11
C THR A 77 3.96 0.27 -20.53
N MET A 78 5.08 0.41 -19.79
CA MET A 78 5.52 1.69 -19.24
C MET A 78 5.84 2.71 -20.34
N ALA A 79 6.53 2.29 -21.41
CA ALA A 79 6.85 3.14 -22.55
C ALA A 79 5.57 3.62 -23.29
N LEU A 80 4.60 2.74 -23.51
CA LEU A 80 3.29 3.10 -24.09
C LEU A 80 2.51 4.11 -23.23
N ASN A 81 2.80 4.16 -21.93
CA ASN A 81 2.23 5.13 -20.99
C ASN A 81 3.07 6.41 -20.86
N GLY A 82 4.02 6.64 -21.78
CA GLY A 82 4.77 7.89 -21.93
C GLY A 82 5.98 8.02 -21.00
N TYR A 83 6.55 6.91 -20.53
CA TYR A 83 7.83 6.89 -19.83
C TYR A 83 8.95 6.62 -20.83
N GLU A 84 9.80 7.62 -21.07
CA GLU A 84 10.82 7.55 -22.12
C GLU A 84 12.11 6.86 -21.67
N SER A 85 12.42 6.94 -20.39
CA SER A 85 13.67 6.44 -19.79
C SER A 85 13.46 5.13 -19.04
N VAL A 86 13.01 4.08 -19.73
CA VAL A 86 12.78 2.76 -19.15
C VAL A 86 13.90 1.79 -19.51
N TYR A 87 14.54 1.22 -18.50
CA TYR A 87 15.67 0.30 -18.63
C TYR A 87 15.35 -1.05 -17.97
N LEU A 88 15.78 -2.14 -18.56
CA LEU A 88 15.75 -3.45 -17.92
C LEU A 88 17.05 -3.66 -17.13
N LEU A 89 16.95 -4.15 -15.88
CA LEU A 89 18.11 -4.68 -15.20
C LEU A 89 18.46 -6.02 -15.83
N ARG A 90 19.63 -6.10 -16.48
CA ARG A 90 20.05 -7.30 -17.20
C ARG A 90 20.07 -8.54 -16.29
N GLY A 91 19.33 -9.59 -16.70
CA GLY A 91 19.15 -10.81 -15.93
C GLY A 91 18.32 -10.68 -14.65
N GLY A 92 17.79 -9.48 -14.37
CA GLY A 92 16.84 -9.23 -13.29
C GLY A 92 17.34 -9.58 -11.89
N CYS A 93 16.41 -10.00 -11.04
CA CYS A 93 16.67 -10.36 -9.65
C CYS A 93 17.58 -11.60 -9.54
N LEU A 94 17.47 -12.57 -10.48
CA LEU A 94 18.31 -13.77 -10.47
C LEU A 94 19.79 -13.43 -10.67
N ALA A 95 20.13 -12.64 -11.69
CA ALA A 95 21.51 -12.22 -11.92
C ALA A 95 22.08 -11.39 -10.75
N TRP A 96 21.24 -10.60 -10.08
CA TRP A 96 21.61 -9.86 -8.87
C TRP A 96 22.04 -10.82 -7.75
N ILE A 97 21.27 -11.89 -7.54
CA ILE A 97 21.55 -12.94 -6.54
C ILE A 97 22.83 -13.72 -6.91
N GLU A 98 22.95 -14.15 -8.16
CA GLU A 98 24.13 -14.88 -8.68
C GLU A 98 25.41 -14.05 -8.56
N ALA A 99 25.32 -12.74 -8.70
CA ALA A 99 26.42 -11.82 -8.47
C ALA A 99 26.77 -11.62 -6.97
N GLY A 100 26.17 -12.38 -6.06
CA GLY A 100 26.40 -12.34 -4.62
C GLY A 100 25.99 -11.00 -3.97
N ARG A 101 25.06 -10.27 -4.59
CA ARG A 101 24.63 -8.97 -4.09
C ARG A 101 23.62 -9.10 -2.95
N PRO A 102 23.59 -8.10 -2.00
CA PRO A 102 22.63 -8.09 -0.92
C PRO A 102 21.18 -8.18 -1.41
N THR A 103 20.38 -8.96 -0.72
CA THR A 103 18.94 -9.08 -0.97
C THR A 103 18.16 -8.84 0.31
N ALA A 104 16.88 -8.46 0.17
CA ALA A 104 15.93 -8.37 1.26
C ALA A 104 14.83 -9.42 1.10
N THR A 105 14.18 -9.78 2.20
CA THR A 105 13.00 -10.66 2.26
C THR A 105 11.90 -9.95 3.05
N GLY A 106 10.64 -10.21 2.72
CA GLY A 106 9.50 -9.55 3.36
C GLY A 106 9.03 -8.32 2.58
N THR A 107 8.02 -7.66 3.09
CA THR A 107 7.45 -6.42 2.53
C THR A 107 7.69 -5.24 3.44
N ASN A 108 7.80 -4.03 2.87
CA ASN A 108 8.00 -2.78 3.59
C ASN A 108 9.22 -2.82 4.54
N VAL A 109 10.29 -3.46 4.08
CA VAL A 109 11.51 -3.69 4.87
C VAL A 109 12.14 -2.40 5.40
N PRO A 110 12.28 -1.31 4.59
CA PRO A 110 12.82 -0.04 5.08
C PRO A 110 12.01 0.55 6.23
N SER A 111 10.69 0.58 6.11
CA SER A 111 9.79 1.15 7.13
C SER A 111 9.78 0.32 8.42
N LYS A 112 9.81 -1.00 8.32
CA LYS A 112 9.86 -1.89 9.50
C LYS A 112 11.20 -1.79 10.22
N ARG A 113 12.30 -1.81 9.48
CA ARG A 113 13.63 -1.56 10.05
C ARG A 113 13.68 -0.22 10.78
N PHE A 114 13.13 0.83 10.17
CA PHE A 114 13.06 2.14 10.80
C PHE A 114 12.28 2.11 12.11
N GLY A 115 11.14 1.41 12.17
CA GLY A 115 10.38 1.22 13.41
C GLY A 115 11.21 0.60 14.53
N GLU A 116 12.00 -0.44 14.24
CA GLU A 116 12.89 -1.07 15.21
C GLU A 116 14.07 -0.16 15.62
N GLU A 117 14.58 0.67 14.70
CA GLU A 117 15.58 1.69 15.03
C GLU A 117 15.02 2.74 15.98
N VAL A 118 13.79 3.23 15.75
CA VAL A 118 13.09 4.15 16.66
C VAL A 118 12.87 3.50 18.02
N HIS A 119 12.38 2.25 18.06
CA HIS A 119 12.20 1.51 19.31
C HIS A 119 13.46 1.53 20.17
N ARG A 120 14.58 1.20 19.58
CA ARG A 120 15.87 1.13 20.27
C ARG A 120 16.45 2.51 20.64
N LYS A 121 16.48 3.46 19.66
CA LYS A 121 17.11 4.78 19.85
C LYS A 121 16.36 5.66 20.84
N CYS A 122 15.02 5.56 20.84
CA CYS A 122 14.15 6.36 21.68
C CYS A 122 13.71 5.60 22.96
N GLU A 123 14.18 4.38 23.17
CA GLU A 123 13.81 3.53 24.31
C GLU A 123 12.29 3.51 24.50
N VAL A 124 11.56 3.19 23.40
CA VAL A 124 10.09 3.22 23.40
C VAL A 124 9.56 2.17 24.37
N PRO A 125 8.79 2.58 25.41
CA PRO A 125 8.30 1.63 26.39
C PRO A 125 7.29 0.66 25.78
N GLU A 126 7.38 -0.60 26.18
CA GLU A 126 6.45 -1.66 25.79
C GLU A 126 5.77 -2.25 27.03
N ILE A 127 4.54 -2.72 26.87
CA ILE A 127 3.82 -3.54 27.84
C ILE A 127 3.64 -4.95 27.27
N ASP A 128 3.90 -5.98 28.10
CA ASP A 128 3.68 -7.38 27.71
C ASP A 128 2.17 -7.67 27.60
N PRO A 129 1.70 -8.48 26.61
CA PRO A 129 0.27 -8.80 26.48
C PRO A 129 -0.37 -9.42 27.72
N ARG A 130 0.34 -10.27 28.45
CA ARG A 130 -0.19 -10.88 29.68
C ARG A 130 -0.27 -9.86 30.81
N GLU A 131 0.71 -8.97 30.93
CA GLU A 131 0.66 -7.86 31.88
C GLU A 131 -0.54 -6.96 31.59
N LEU A 132 -0.73 -6.54 30.33
CA LEU A 132 -1.88 -5.74 29.93
C LEU A 132 -3.19 -6.43 30.29
N HIS A 133 -3.32 -7.72 29.97
CA HIS A 133 -4.53 -8.49 30.29
C HIS A 133 -4.81 -8.51 31.80
N LEU A 134 -3.78 -8.72 32.64
CA LEU A 134 -3.93 -8.72 34.10
C LEU A 134 -4.33 -7.33 34.63
N CYS A 135 -3.75 -6.26 34.11
CA CYS A 135 -4.11 -4.89 34.48
C CYS A 135 -5.57 -4.58 34.12
N MET A 136 -6.02 -4.99 32.92
CA MET A 136 -7.41 -4.84 32.50
C MET A 136 -8.38 -5.64 33.39
N ALA A 137 -8.00 -6.89 33.73
CA ALA A 137 -8.81 -7.74 34.61
C ALA A 137 -8.95 -7.18 36.02
N ARG A 138 -7.95 -6.43 36.51
CA ARG A 138 -7.98 -5.71 37.81
C ARG A 138 -8.73 -4.39 37.77
N GLY A 139 -9.24 -3.98 36.58
CA GLY A 139 -9.95 -2.70 36.42
C GLY A 139 -9.04 -1.48 36.54
N GLU A 140 -7.72 -1.63 36.29
CA GLU A 140 -6.82 -0.50 36.26
C GLU A 140 -7.20 0.51 35.16
N PRO A 141 -7.00 1.82 35.35
CA PRO A 141 -7.35 2.82 34.36
C PRO A 141 -6.40 2.70 33.14
N ILE A 142 -6.88 2.02 32.09
CA ILE A 142 -6.13 1.76 30.86
C ILE A 142 -6.98 2.13 29.65
N ARG A 143 -6.35 2.78 28.67
CA ARG A 143 -6.90 2.96 27.31
C ARG A 143 -6.05 2.22 26.28
N VAL A 144 -6.63 1.27 25.57
CA VAL A 144 -6.01 0.60 24.42
C VAL A 144 -6.47 1.29 23.16
N LEU A 145 -5.52 1.88 22.41
CA LEU A 145 -5.76 2.56 21.15
C LEU A 145 -5.17 1.72 20.01
N ASP A 146 -6.03 1.31 19.09
CA ASP A 146 -5.64 0.50 17.95
C ASP A 146 -5.27 1.41 16.76
N ALA A 147 -3.98 1.46 16.43
CA ALA A 147 -3.41 2.30 15.39
C ALA A 147 -3.54 1.69 13.96
N ARG A 148 -4.24 0.56 13.83
CA ARG A 148 -4.52 -0.07 12.53
C ARG A 148 -5.60 0.72 11.76
N THR A 149 -5.80 0.32 10.50
CA THR A 149 -6.90 0.89 9.72
C THR A 149 -8.26 0.47 10.27
N PRO A 150 -9.34 1.22 9.98
CA PRO A 150 -10.68 0.82 10.38
C PRO A 150 -11.08 -0.57 9.88
N GLU A 151 -10.65 -0.96 8.68
CA GLU A 151 -10.93 -2.28 8.09
C GLU A 151 -10.19 -3.40 8.83
N GLU A 152 -8.95 -3.18 9.25
CA GLU A 152 -8.19 -4.14 10.07
C GLU A 152 -8.82 -4.28 11.46
N TYR A 153 -9.17 -3.15 12.09
CA TYR A 153 -9.82 -3.10 13.40
C TYR A 153 -11.17 -3.78 13.37
N GLY A 154 -12.01 -3.48 12.37
CA GLY A 154 -13.37 -4.03 12.25
C GLY A 154 -13.42 -5.55 12.09
N ARG A 155 -12.30 -6.22 11.80
CA ARG A 155 -12.23 -7.69 11.79
C ARG A 155 -12.08 -8.24 13.21
N PHE A 156 -11.17 -7.69 13.98
CA PHE A 156 -10.88 -8.06 15.37
C PHE A 156 -10.00 -7.00 16.03
N CYS A 157 -10.04 -6.92 17.36
CA CYS A 157 -9.17 -6.03 18.14
C CYS A 157 -8.81 -6.63 19.51
N ILE A 158 -7.93 -5.96 20.24
CA ILE A 158 -7.75 -6.21 21.68
C ILE A 158 -9.07 -5.87 22.38
N PRO A 159 -9.59 -6.72 23.30
CA PRO A 159 -10.86 -6.47 23.96
C PRO A 159 -10.95 -5.06 24.58
N GLY A 160 -12.05 -4.36 24.29
CA GLY A 160 -12.25 -2.99 24.77
C GLY A 160 -11.41 -1.92 24.05
N GLY A 161 -10.53 -2.27 23.13
CA GLY A 161 -9.72 -1.33 22.37
C GLY A 161 -10.55 -0.43 21.46
N ILE A 162 -10.09 0.80 21.23
CA ILE A 162 -10.72 1.83 20.40
C ILE A 162 -9.86 2.07 19.16
N ASN A 163 -10.47 2.15 17.98
CA ASN A 163 -9.70 2.45 16.77
C ASN A 163 -9.31 3.93 16.69
N VAL A 164 -8.03 4.18 16.65
CA VAL A 164 -7.44 5.50 16.37
C VAL A 164 -6.31 5.28 15.38
N PRO A 165 -6.54 5.37 14.07
CA PRO A 165 -5.51 5.16 13.05
C PRO A 165 -4.24 5.95 13.35
N GLY A 166 -3.05 5.36 13.12
CA GLY A 166 -1.79 5.88 13.64
C GLY A 166 -1.53 7.37 13.35
N GLY A 167 -1.97 7.89 12.19
CA GLY A 167 -1.87 9.32 11.87
C GLY A 167 -2.78 10.20 12.73
N ASP A 168 -3.92 9.68 13.17
CA ASP A 168 -4.91 10.43 13.95
C ASP A 168 -4.57 10.48 15.45
N LEU A 169 -3.67 9.63 15.95
CA LEU A 169 -3.15 9.68 17.32
C LEU A 169 -2.66 11.08 17.70
N VAL A 170 -2.11 11.82 16.74
CA VAL A 170 -1.66 13.21 16.93
C VAL A 170 -2.78 14.09 17.47
N LEU A 171 -3.99 13.97 16.92
CA LEU A 171 -5.15 14.79 17.30
C LEU A 171 -5.70 14.40 18.67
N TRP A 172 -5.45 13.18 19.12
CA TRP A 172 -5.90 12.67 20.42
C TRP A 172 -5.01 13.09 21.58
N ALA A 173 -3.78 13.56 21.32
CA ALA A 173 -2.80 13.86 22.35
C ALA A 173 -3.34 14.81 23.44
N GLY A 174 -4.09 15.85 23.08
CA GLY A 174 -4.64 16.81 24.03
C GLY A 174 -5.75 16.24 24.92
N ASP A 175 -6.53 15.27 24.43
CA ASP A 175 -7.56 14.60 25.22
C ASP A 175 -6.93 13.57 26.17
N LEU A 176 -6.01 12.78 25.68
CA LEU A 176 -5.28 11.80 26.44
C LEU A 176 -4.46 12.40 27.60
N LYS A 177 -3.94 13.62 27.40
CA LYS A 177 -3.18 14.34 28.43
C LYS A 177 -4.02 14.77 29.64
N LYS A 178 -5.34 14.85 29.51
CA LYS A 178 -6.25 15.18 30.63
C LYS A 178 -6.40 14.04 31.63
N GLU A 179 -5.93 12.84 31.29
CA GLU A 179 -6.06 11.65 32.12
C GLU A 179 -4.67 11.11 32.55
N PRO A 180 -3.91 11.87 33.35
CA PRO A 180 -2.52 11.49 33.68
C PRO A 180 -2.41 10.19 34.47
N GLY A 181 -3.49 9.76 35.14
CA GLY A 181 -3.56 8.48 35.86
C GLY A 181 -3.92 7.28 34.99
N THR A 182 -4.29 7.50 33.74
CA THR A 182 -4.68 6.42 32.81
C THR A 182 -3.46 5.98 31.99
N ARG A 183 -3.13 4.70 32.00
CA ARG A 183 -2.09 4.13 31.14
C ARG A 183 -2.62 4.05 29.70
N ILE A 184 -1.89 4.59 28.75
CA ILE A 184 -2.25 4.56 27.34
C ILE A 184 -1.41 3.47 26.64
N VAL A 185 -2.06 2.54 25.97
CA VAL A 185 -1.42 1.44 25.25
C VAL A 185 -1.74 1.54 23.77
N ILE A 186 -0.71 1.69 22.94
CA ILE A 186 -0.86 1.75 21.49
C ILE A 186 -0.69 0.34 20.92
N ASN A 187 -1.73 -0.14 20.27
CA ASN A 187 -1.76 -1.45 19.61
C ASN A 187 -1.66 -1.32 18.09
N CYS A 188 -1.09 -2.34 17.44
CA CYS A 188 -1.21 -2.59 16.01
C CYS A 188 -1.19 -4.10 15.71
N ALA A 189 -0.97 -4.51 14.46
CA ALA A 189 -0.89 -5.94 14.13
C ALA A 189 0.37 -6.62 14.68
N GLY A 190 1.54 -5.96 14.55
CA GLY A 190 2.85 -6.41 15.00
C GLY A 190 3.54 -5.34 15.84
N ARG A 191 4.52 -4.65 15.24
CA ARG A 191 5.42 -3.75 15.98
C ARG A 191 5.38 -2.30 15.47
N THR A 192 5.71 -2.07 14.22
CA THR A 192 6.06 -0.74 13.65
C THR A 192 5.08 0.38 14.00
N ARG A 193 3.76 0.24 13.73
CA ARG A 193 2.76 1.30 13.99
C ARG A 193 2.57 1.56 15.48
N GLY A 194 2.64 0.52 16.32
CA GLY A 194 2.58 0.66 17.77
C GLY A 194 3.75 1.47 18.32
N ILE A 195 4.97 1.13 17.89
CA ILE A 195 6.20 1.82 18.27
C ILE A 195 6.18 3.30 17.83
N ILE A 196 5.92 3.56 16.55
CA ILE A 196 5.87 4.91 15.97
C ILE A 196 4.76 5.75 16.62
N GLY A 197 3.56 5.16 16.82
CA GLY A 197 2.43 5.85 17.48
C GLY A 197 2.74 6.20 18.93
N THR A 198 3.36 5.28 19.69
CA THR A 198 3.82 5.54 21.05
C THR A 198 4.83 6.68 21.09
N GLN A 199 5.85 6.63 20.24
CA GLN A 199 6.87 7.68 20.21
C GLN A 199 6.29 9.02 19.71
N THR A 200 5.34 9.01 18.79
CA THR A 200 4.63 10.22 18.36
C THR A 200 3.93 10.90 19.55
N LEU A 201 3.18 10.14 20.36
CA LEU A 201 2.51 10.70 21.54
C LEU A 201 3.51 11.18 22.61
N ARG A 202 4.65 10.51 22.77
CA ARG A 202 5.73 10.97 23.66
C ARG A 202 6.33 12.29 23.21
N LEU A 203 6.58 12.45 21.91
CA LEU A 203 7.03 13.73 21.32
C LEU A 203 6.03 14.86 21.56
N LEU A 204 4.72 14.54 21.61
CA LEU A 204 3.65 15.48 21.91
C LEU A 204 3.46 15.71 23.43
N GLY A 205 4.36 15.16 24.28
CA GLY A 205 4.42 15.42 25.72
C GLY A 205 3.55 14.51 26.58
N LEU A 206 3.29 13.28 26.17
CA LEU A 206 2.65 12.25 26.98
C LEU A 206 3.70 11.26 27.52
N ASP A 207 3.73 11.04 28.84
CA ASP A 207 4.70 10.16 29.49
C ASP A 207 4.13 8.78 29.86
N ASN A 208 2.80 8.66 29.96
CA ASN A 208 2.06 7.47 30.37
C ASN A 208 1.66 6.55 29.19
N VAL A 209 2.46 6.54 28.12
CA VAL A 209 2.17 5.82 26.87
C VAL A 209 3.17 4.67 26.67
N SER A 210 2.69 3.50 26.29
CA SER A 210 3.50 2.33 25.89
C SER A 210 2.94 1.62 24.67
N ALA A 211 3.79 0.95 23.91
CA ALA A 211 3.38 0.07 22.83
C ALA A 211 2.99 -1.30 23.38
N LEU A 212 1.93 -1.91 22.85
CA LEU A 212 1.67 -3.32 23.10
C LEU A 212 2.72 -4.17 22.38
N LYS A 213 3.54 -4.88 23.15
CA LYS A 213 4.59 -5.72 22.60
C LYS A 213 4.04 -6.73 21.59
N ASN A 214 4.53 -6.65 20.36
CA ASN A 214 4.11 -7.51 19.25
C ASN A 214 2.62 -7.39 18.86
N GLY A 215 1.90 -6.39 19.35
CA GLY A 215 0.54 -6.06 18.93
C GLY A 215 -0.48 -7.19 19.09
N THR A 216 -1.44 -7.27 18.15
CA THR A 216 -2.45 -8.35 18.15
C THR A 216 -1.84 -9.74 17.97
N MET A 217 -0.72 -9.85 17.20
CA MET A 217 -0.02 -11.13 17.08
C MET A 217 0.59 -11.56 18.44
N GLY A 218 1.20 -10.65 19.18
CA GLY A 218 1.71 -10.93 20.52
C GLY A 218 0.60 -11.37 21.49
N TRP A 219 -0.57 -10.72 21.42
CA TRP A 219 -1.73 -11.07 22.20
C TRP A 219 -2.18 -12.52 21.94
N VAL A 220 -2.38 -12.88 20.66
CA VAL A 220 -2.76 -14.26 20.24
C VAL A 220 -1.70 -15.28 20.64
N LEU A 221 -0.42 -14.96 20.45
CA LEU A 221 0.69 -15.85 20.83
C LEU A 221 0.79 -16.07 22.33
N SER A 222 0.30 -15.12 23.14
CA SER A 222 0.21 -15.25 24.60
C SER A 222 -0.97 -16.11 25.07
N GLY A 223 -1.78 -16.63 24.15
CA GLY A 223 -2.94 -17.48 24.43
C GLY A 223 -4.20 -16.69 24.76
N LEU A 224 -4.23 -15.40 24.45
CA LEU A 224 -5.34 -14.51 24.73
C LEU A 224 -6.25 -14.37 23.50
N GLU A 225 -7.54 -14.17 23.72
CA GLU A 225 -8.53 -14.06 22.65
C GLU A 225 -8.73 -12.62 22.22
N LEU A 226 -8.94 -12.43 20.90
CA LEU A 226 -9.29 -11.15 20.32
C LEU A 226 -10.80 -10.97 20.29
N GLU A 227 -11.25 -9.76 20.51
CA GLU A 227 -12.64 -9.37 20.27
C GLU A 227 -12.91 -9.35 18.77
N GLN A 228 -13.96 -10.05 18.35
CA GLN A 228 -14.36 -10.17 16.95
C GLN A 228 -15.37 -9.09 16.57
N ARG A 229 -15.20 -8.51 15.37
CA ARG A 229 -16.12 -7.53 14.76
C ARG A 229 -16.50 -6.38 15.72
N PRO A 230 -15.52 -5.68 16.32
CA PRO A 230 -15.80 -4.57 17.21
C PRO A 230 -16.56 -3.47 16.45
N ASN A 231 -17.52 -2.86 17.10
CA ASN A 231 -18.33 -1.77 16.56
C ASN A 231 -18.37 -0.60 17.55
N ARG A 232 -17.20 -0.09 17.92
CA ARG A 232 -17.09 1.11 18.77
C ARG A 232 -16.74 2.31 17.90
N ALA A 233 -17.65 3.28 17.84
CA ALA A 233 -17.37 4.56 17.22
C ALA A 233 -16.43 5.37 18.11
N THR A 234 -15.47 6.03 17.50
CA THR A 234 -14.67 7.07 18.16
C THR A 234 -15.54 8.32 18.32
N ALA A 235 -15.62 8.84 19.55
CA ALA A 235 -16.26 10.14 19.77
C ALA A 235 -15.49 11.25 19.02
N GLY A 236 -16.21 12.26 18.57
CA GLY A 236 -15.58 13.44 17.96
C GLY A 236 -14.61 14.11 18.94
N LEU A 237 -13.43 14.51 18.48
CA LEU A 237 -12.44 15.16 19.33
C LEU A 237 -12.81 16.61 19.60
N PRO A 238 -12.71 17.08 20.88
CA PRO A 238 -12.88 18.47 21.23
C PRO A 238 -11.90 19.40 20.49
N GLU A 239 -12.32 20.61 20.15
CA GLU A 239 -11.45 21.60 19.50
C GLU A 239 -10.18 21.91 20.30
N MET A 240 -10.29 21.91 21.63
CA MET A 240 -9.12 22.07 22.52
C MET A 240 -8.05 20.99 22.32
N SER A 241 -8.46 19.76 22.02
CA SER A 241 -7.52 18.66 21.72
C SER A 241 -6.80 18.90 20.41
N ARG A 242 -7.53 19.35 19.39
CA ARG A 242 -6.95 19.73 18.08
C ARG A 242 -5.97 20.89 18.23
N LYS A 243 -6.35 21.94 18.98
CA LYS A 243 -5.48 23.10 19.24
C LYS A 243 -4.20 22.69 19.95
N PHE A 244 -4.29 21.84 20.98
CA PHE A 244 -3.12 21.30 21.65
C PHE A 244 -2.19 20.54 20.67
N ALA A 245 -2.77 19.69 19.81
CA ALA A 245 -2.02 18.95 18.80
C ALA A 245 -1.27 19.89 17.83
N GLU A 246 -1.93 20.95 17.34
CA GLU A 246 -1.30 21.95 16.46
C GLU A 246 -0.15 22.68 17.17
N GLU A 247 -0.33 23.10 18.42
CA GLU A 247 0.71 23.77 19.20
C GLU A 247 1.93 22.87 19.45
N GLN A 248 1.71 21.61 19.83
CA GLN A 248 2.83 20.68 20.07
C GLN A 248 3.55 20.31 18.74
N ALA A 249 2.79 20.02 17.70
CA ALA A 249 3.38 19.71 16.39
C ALA A 249 4.18 20.91 15.83
N ALA A 250 3.70 22.14 16.01
CA ALA A 250 4.44 23.34 15.61
C ALA A 250 5.78 23.46 16.34
N ARG A 251 5.82 23.17 17.66
CA ARG A 251 7.08 23.12 18.43
C ARG A 251 8.05 22.08 17.89
N ILE A 252 7.55 20.89 17.53
CA ILE A 252 8.37 19.83 16.91
C ILE A 252 8.88 20.33 15.55
N ALA A 253 8.03 20.95 14.72
CA ALA A 253 8.46 21.48 13.44
C ALA A 253 9.58 22.51 13.58
N GLU A 254 9.54 23.36 14.59
CA GLU A 254 10.59 24.35 14.89
C GLU A 254 11.87 23.70 15.39
N SER A 255 11.79 22.85 16.44
CA SER A 255 12.95 22.21 17.05
C SER A 255 13.68 21.25 16.09
N GLU A 256 12.93 20.48 15.30
CA GLU A 256 13.45 19.50 14.34
C GLU A 256 13.66 20.09 12.93
N ARG A 257 13.39 21.38 12.77
CA ARG A 257 13.54 22.11 11.50
C ARG A 257 12.80 21.43 10.34
N VAL A 258 11.56 21.01 10.58
CA VAL A 258 10.71 20.45 9.51
C VAL A 258 10.21 21.60 8.62
N PRO A 259 10.59 21.64 7.33
CA PRO A 259 10.27 22.78 6.49
C PRO A 259 8.79 22.79 6.10
N SER A 260 8.22 23.99 6.05
CA SER A 260 6.84 24.22 5.62
C SER A 260 6.79 24.90 4.25
N LEU A 261 5.73 24.63 3.50
CA LEU A 261 5.39 25.34 2.27
C LEU A 261 4.15 26.20 2.49
N PRO A 262 4.23 27.54 2.41
CA PRO A 262 3.07 28.41 2.29
C PRO A 262 2.30 28.11 0.99
N VAL A 263 1.01 28.36 0.97
CA VAL A 263 0.13 28.08 -0.18
C VAL A 263 0.66 28.68 -1.51
N PRO A 264 1.16 29.94 -1.59
CA PRO A 264 1.71 30.47 -2.84
C PRO A 264 2.96 29.71 -3.35
N GLU A 265 3.78 29.18 -2.44
CA GLU A 265 4.96 28.41 -2.80
C GLU A 265 4.57 26.99 -3.24
N LEU A 266 3.59 26.38 -2.56
CA LEU A 266 3.03 25.11 -2.97
C LEU A 266 2.49 25.17 -4.42
N ARG A 267 1.71 26.21 -4.74
CA ARG A 267 1.20 26.42 -6.11
C ARG A 267 2.31 26.45 -7.15
N ARG A 268 3.35 27.28 -6.91
CA ARG A 268 4.52 27.36 -7.80
C ARG A 268 5.22 26.00 -7.97
N LEU A 269 5.28 25.21 -6.90
CA LEU A 269 5.84 23.86 -6.96
C LEU A 269 4.95 22.92 -7.79
N MET A 270 3.64 23.00 -7.61
CA MET A 270 2.68 22.21 -8.40
C MET A 270 2.71 22.53 -9.89
N ASP A 271 2.94 23.78 -10.28
CA ASP A 271 3.11 24.20 -11.68
C ASP A 271 4.35 23.55 -12.33
N GLN A 272 5.32 23.09 -11.53
CA GLN A 272 6.52 22.40 -11.97
C GLN A 272 6.38 20.86 -12.00
N ARG A 273 5.21 20.32 -11.72
CA ARG A 273 4.96 18.87 -11.57
C ARG A 273 5.42 18.03 -12.77
N GLY A 274 5.40 18.57 -13.98
CA GLY A 274 5.91 17.88 -15.18
C GLY A 274 7.44 17.84 -15.29
N ARG A 275 8.18 18.63 -14.48
CA ARG A 275 9.65 18.77 -14.53
C ARG A 275 10.38 18.22 -13.30
N ARG A 276 9.64 17.82 -12.28
CA ARG A 276 10.17 17.29 -11.01
C ARG A 276 9.30 16.12 -10.54
N THR A 277 9.92 15.14 -9.95
CA THR A 277 9.18 14.10 -9.21
C THR A 277 8.65 14.69 -7.92
N LEU A 278 7.34 14.87 -7.86
CA LEU A 278 6.62 15.52 -6.77
C LEU A 278 5.52 14.61 -6.25
N TYR A 279 5.65 14.19 -5.01
CA TYR A 279 4.59 13.47 -4.29
C TYR A 279 3.80 14.44 -3.43
N LEU A 280 2.51 14.51 -3.66
CA LEU A 280 1.55 15.32 -2.92
C LEU A 280 0.64 14.37 -2.13
N ILE A 281 0.76 14.36 -0.80
CA ILE A 281 0.13 13.36 0.05
C ILE A 281 -0.77 14.02 1.08
N ASP A 282 -2.06 13.69 1.04
CA ASP A 282 -3.03 14.03 2.09
C ASP A 282 -3.11 12.89 3.10
N VAL A 283 -2.74 13.16 4.36
CA VAL A 283 -2.63 12.14 5.43
C VAL A 283 -3.91 11.94 6.23
N ARG A 284 -5.02 12.53 5.80
CA ARG A 284 -6.32 12.47 6.47
C ARG A 284 -7.07 11.16 6.20
N SER A 285 -8.19 10.98 6.92
CA SER A 285 -9.13 9.89 6.68
C SER A 285 -9.83 10.01 5.31
N ALA A 286 -10.44 8.91 4.86
CA ALA A 286 -11.22 8.90 3.62
C ALA A 286 -12.39 9.90 3.67
N GLN A 287 -13.06 9.99 4.81
CA GLN A 287 -14.18 10.89 4.99
C GLN A 287 -13.76 12.36 4.91
N GLU A 288 -12.66 12.76 5.58
CA GLU A 288 -12.15 14.13 5.53
C GLU A 288 -11.68 14.50 4.13
N TYR A 289 -10.98 13.58 3.44
CA TYR A 289 -10.51 13.78 2.08
C TYR A 289 -11.67 13.96 1.10
N ALA A 290 -12.67 13.09 1.18
CA ALA A 290 -13.85 13.19 0.33
C ALA A 290 -14.70 14.43 0.59
N ALA A 291 -14.71 14.95 1.83
CA ALA A 291 -15.37 16.20 2.16
C ALA A 291 -14.71 17.44 1.52
N GLY A 292 -13.42 17.35 1.19
CA GLY A 292 -12.70 18.37 0.43
C GLY A 292 -11.20 18.28 0.61
N HIS A 293 -10.45 18.29 -0.50
CA HIS A 293 -8.99 18.17 -0.51
C HIS A 293 -8.35 19.11 -1.54
N ILE A 294 -7.05 19.31 -1.40
CA ILE A 294 -6.27 20.10 -2.36
C ILE A 294 -6.15 19.31 -3.66
N PRO A 295 -6.47 19.89 -4.84
CA PRO A 295 -6.36 19.20 -6.13
C PRO A 295 -4.99 18.56 -6.34
N GLY A 296 -4.99 17.34 -6.85
CA GLY A 296 -3.77 16.59 -7.16
C GLY A 296 -3.04 15.99 -5.97
N PHE A 297 -3.53 16.15 -4.74
CA PHE A 297 -3.05 15.38 -3.59
C PHE A 297 -3.65 13.98 -3.56
N GLN A 298 -2.80 12.98 -3.34
CA GLN A 298 -3.22 11.60 -3.15
C GLN A 298 -3.47 11.33 -1.68
N ARG A 299 -4.61 10.70 -1.35
CA ARG A 299 -4.87 10.29 0.03
C ARG A 299 -4.04 9.07 0.41
N VAL A 300 -3.23 9.22 1.43
CA VAL A 300 -2.52 8.13 2.10
C VAL A 300 -2.57 8.39 3.61
N PRO A 301 -3.42 7.68 4.37
CA PRO A 301 -3.56 7.91 5.81
C PRO A 301 -2.20 7.85 6.52
N GLY A 302 -1.92 8.79 7.43
CA GLY A 302 -0.58 9.02 7.98
C GLY A 302 0.10 7.79 8.58
N GLY A 303 -0.66 6.91 9.25
CA GLY A 303 -0.12 5.64 9.76
C GLY A 303 0.34 4.69 8.65
N GLN A 304 -0.40 4.65 7.53
CA GLN A 304 -0.03 3.85 6.36
C GLN A 304 1.15 4.47 5.61
N ALA A 305 1.15 5.80 5.44
CA ALA A 305 2.25 6.52 4.80
C ALA A 305 3.59 6.17 5.46
N ILE A 306 3.66 6.16 6.80
CA ILE A 306 4.90 5.88 7.54
C ILE A 306 5.26 4.39 7.50
N GLN A 307 4.28 3.49 7.71
CA GLN A 307 4.53 2.04 7.77
C GLN A 307 4.91 1.44 6.42
N ARG A 308 4.48 2.06 5.32
CA ARG A 308 4.60 1.55 3.96
C ARG A 308 5.19 2.61 3.02
N ALA A 309 6.15 3.39 3.50
CA ALA A 309 6.73 4.50 2.73
C ALA A 309 7.24 4.05 1.35
N ASP A 310 7.83 2.86 1.27
CA ASP A 310 8.34 2.25 0.04
C ASP A 310 7.25 1.77 -0.94
N ASP A 311 5.99 1.65 -0.51
CA ASP A 311 4.85 1.36 -1.40
C ASP A 311 4.28 2.63 -2.07
N TYR A 312 4.63 3.80 -1.57
CA TYR A 312 4.12 5.09 -2.06
C TYR A 312 5.20 5.96 -2.71
N ILE A 313 6.45 5.83 -2.27
CA ILE A 313 7.57 6.65 -2.73
C ILE A 313 8.61 5.74 -3.39
N ALA A 314 8.47 5.53 -4.69
CA ALA A 314 9.44 4.74 -5.46
C ALA A 314 10.72 5.52 -5.80
N VAL A 315 10.66 6.85 -5.83
CA VAL A 315 11.77 7.74 -6.16
C VAL A 315 12.26 8.42 -4.89
N ARG A 316 13.34 7.95 -4.31
CA ARG A 316 13.84 8.46 -3.02
C ARG A 316 14.36 9.90 -3.10
N GLN A 317 14.99 10.30 -4.21
CA GLN A 317 15.45 11.66 -4.48
C GLN A 317 14.33 12.47 -5.14
N SER A 318 13.26 12.70 -4.41
CA SER A 318 12.07 13.42 -4.86
C SER A 318 11.62 14.45 -3.82
N THR A 319 10.77 15.36 -4.25
CA THR A 319 10.10 16.29 -3.33
C THR A 319 8.79 15.65 -2.83
N ILE A 320 8.61 15.63 -1.51
CA ILE A 320 7.42 15.05 -0.86
C ILE A 320 6.73 16.15 -0.04
N VAL A 321 5.45 16.36 -0.26
CA VAL A 321 4.66 17.37 0.45
C VAL A 321 3.47 16.71 1.11
N PHE A 322 3.37 16.87 2.42
CA PHE A 322 2.25 16.38 3.22
C PHE A 322 1.24 17.48 3.50
N ALA A 323 -0.05 17.16 3.37
CA ALA A 323 -1.17 18.00 3.78
C ALA A 323 -2.09 17.27 4.76
N CYS A 324 -2.75 18.05 5.62
CA CYS A 324 -3.89 17.62 6.41
C CYS A 324 -4.86 18.81 6.56
N GLU A 325 -5.86 18.77 7.44
CA GLU A 325 -6.80 19.88 7.57
C GLU A 325 -6.11 21.21 7.92
N ARG A 326 -5.23 21.17 8.95
CA ARG A 326 -4.36 22.30 9.36
C ARG A 326 -2.89 21.96 9.14
N SER A 327 -2.16 21.54 10.19
CA SER A 327 -0.73 21.21 10.04
C SER A 327 -0.29 19.98 10.85
N ALA A 328 -0.89 19.69 11.99
CA ALA A 328 -0.34 18.78 12.98
C ALA A 328 0.00 17.38 12.45
N ARG A 329 -0.94 16.70 11.76
CA ARG A 329 -0.70 15.36 11.18
C ARG A 329 0.33 15.40 10.06
N ALA A 330 0.31 16.46 9.22
CA ALA A 330 1.25 16.65 8.13
C ALA A 330 2.68 16.92 8.64
N ILE A 331 2.83 17.70 9.72
CA ILE A 331 4.11 17.92 10.40
C ILE A 331 4.68 16.58 10.89
N MET A 332 3.89 15.77 11.58
CA MET A 332 4.38 14.49 12.11
C MET A 332 4.73 13.50 10.99
N ALA A 333 3.97 13.47 9.90
CA ALA A 333 4.33 12.67 8.73
C ALA A 333 5.65 13.14 8.11
N ALA A 334 5.82 14.44 7.91
CA ALA A 334 7.06 15.02 7.38
C ALA A 334 8.25 14.76 8.31
N TYR A 335 8.08 14.91 9.63
CA TYR A 335 9.10 14.58 10.64
C TYR A 335 9.57 13.13 10.48
N TRP A 336 8.66 12.16 10.44
CA TRP A 336 9.03 10.75 10.33
C TRP A 336 9.69 10.41 9.00
N TYR A 337 9.25 11.00 7.88
CA TYR A 337 9.89 10.79 6.59
C TYR A 337 11.33 11.35 6.56
N ARG A 338 11.55 12.53 7.15
CA ARG A 338 12.91 13.07 7.32
C ARG A 338 13.78 12.16 8.18
N ALA A 339 13.24 11.64 9.26
CA ALA A 339 13.94 10.68 10.11
C ALA A 339 14.25 9.35 9.38
N MET A 340 13.44 8.95 8.37
CA MET A 340 13.72 7.83 7.47
C MET A 340 14.80 8.15 6.41
N GLY A 341 15.30 9.39 6.34
CA GLY A 341 16.34 9.81 5.42
C GLY A 341 15.85 10.36 4.07
N PHE A 342 14.56 10.74 3.96
CA PHE A 342 14.11 11.53 2.82
C PHE A 342 14.51 13.00 3.02
N ASN A 343 15.14 13.61 2.02
CA ASN A 343 15.77 14.93 2.17
C ASN A 343 14.82 16.10 1.89
N GLU A 344 14.04 16.04 0.80
CA GLU A 344 13.14 17.11 0.38
C GLU A 344 11.70 16.83 0.82
N VAL A 345 11.45 16.95 2.12
CA VAL A 345 10.13 16.66 2.72
C VAL A 345 9.58 17.91 3.37
N TYR A 346 8.36 18.25 3.03
CA TYR A 346 7.67 19.47 3.43
C TYR A 346 6.28 19.16 3.95
N PHE A 347 5.70 20.09 4.71
CA PHE A 347 4.27 20.10 5.00
C PHE A 347 3.62 21.41 4.51
N VAL A 348 2.35 21.36 4.15
CA VAL A 348 1.56 22.54 3.78
C VAL A 348 1.20 23.32 5.04
N ARG A 349 1.69 24.56 5.15
CA ARG A 349 1.38 25.42 6.29
C ARG A 349 -0.11 25.79 6.31
N GLY A 350 -0.79 25.45 7.40
CA GLY A 350 -2.23 25.65 7.55
C GLY A 350 -3.10 24.68 6.72
N GLY A 351 -2.48 23.76 5.98
CA GLY A 351 -3.16 22.65 5.32
C GLY A 351 -4.25 23.03 4.32
N VAL A 352 -5.29 22.20 4.29
CA VAL A 352 -6.48 22.40 3.43
C VAL A 352 -7.26 23.65 3.83
N GLU A 353 -7.30 23.98 5.14
CA GLU A 353 -7.95 25.20 5.64
C GLU A 353 -7.30 26.46 5.03
N ALA A 354 -5.97 26.58 5.10
CA ALA A 354 -5.25 27.71 4.49
C ALA A 354 -5.40 27.75 2.96
N TRP A 355 -5.44 26.60 2.30
CA TRP A 355 -5.70 26.55 0.85
C TRP A 355 -7.06 27.15 0.50
N ARG A 356 -8.10 26.80 1.26
CA ARG A 356 -9.46 27.31 1.12
C ARG A 356 -9.55 28.82 1.44
N GLU A 357 -8.86 29.28 2.50
CA GLU A 357 -8.78 30.70 2.89
C GLU A 357 -8.11 31.58 1.84
N ASN A 358 -7.21 31.01 1.03
CA ASN A 358 -6.61 31.69 -0.11
C ASN A 358 -7.54 31.73 -1.36
N GLY A 359 -8.80 31.30 -1.23
CA GLY A 359 -9.80 31.35 -2.30
C GLY A 359 -9.52 30.33 -3.43
N LEU A 360 -8.80 29.26 -3.15
CA LEU A 360 -8.43 28.27 -4.13
C LEU A 360 -9.45 27.13 -4.19
N GLU A 361 -9.57 26.51 -5.36
CA GLU A 361 -10.48 25.41 -5.61
C GLU A 361 -10.17 24.20 -4.72
N ILE A 362 -11.22 23.55 -4.23
CA ILE A 362 -11.19 22.31 -3.46
C ILE A 362 -11.90 21.24 -4.28
N GLU A 363 -11.27 20.10 -4.45
CA GLU A 363 -11.90 18.90 -4.99
C GLU A 363 -12.65 18.15 -3.89
N THR A 364 -13.80 17.55 -4.23
CA THR A 364 -14.63 16.72 -3.33
C THR A 364 -14.81 15.31 -3.89
N GLY A 365 -15.11 14.35 -3.03
CA GLY A 365 -15.20 12.94 -3.39
C GLY A 365 -13.81 12.28 -3.48
N GLU A 366 -13.79 11.02 -3.83
CA GLU A 366 -12.54 10.34 -4.23
C GLU A 366 -12.43 10.43 -5.76
N PRO A 367 -11.43 11.14 -6.32
CA PRO A 367 -11.28 11.23 -7.76
C PRO A 367 -11.07 9.84 -8.35
N ALA A 368 -11.79 9.54 -9.41
CA ALA A 368 -11.54 8.33 -10.17
C ALA A 368 -10.11 8.37 -10.70
N LYS A 369 -9.28 7.44 -10.29
CA LYS A 369 -7.91 7.35 -10.80
C LYS A 369 -7.95 6.87 -12.25
N PRO A 370 -7.38 7.62 -13.19
CA PRO A 370 -7.33 7.16 -14.57
C PRO A 370 -6.44 5.91 -14.64
N VAL A 371 -7.00 4.84 -15.17
CA VAL A 371 -6.25 3.62 -15.47
C VAL A 371 -5.70 3.73 -16.89
N ALA A 372 -4.39 3.67 -16.99
CA ALA A 372 -3.74 3.88 -18.27
C ALA A 372 -4.17 2.84 -19.31
N GLY A 373 -4.57 3.29 -20.50
CA GLY A 373 -5.00 2.40 -21.58
C GLY A 373 -6.41 1.81 -21.45
N LEU A 374 -7.08 1.96 -20.30
CA LEU A 374 -8.38 1.31 -20.04
C LEU A 374 -9.48 1.81 -21.00
N GLU A 375 -9.56 3.11 -21.26
CA GLU A 375 -10.56 3.67 -22.18
C GLU A 375 -10.38 3.13 -23.60
N ARG A 376 -9.13 3.02 -24.08
CA ARG A 376 -8.83 2.43 -25.38
C ARG A 376 -9.22 0.94 -25.41
N ALA A 377 -8.90 0.21 -24.35
CA ALA A 377 -9.25 -1.21 -24.23
C ALA A 377 -10.78 -1.40 -24.20
N ARG A 378 -11.51 -0.55 -23.48
CA ARG A 378 -12.99 -0.58 -23.46
C ARG A 378 -13.61 -0.32 -24.82
N ALA A 379 -13.08 0.65 -25.57
CA ALA A 379 -13.58 0.98 -26.91
C ALA A 379 -13.37 -0.17 -27.91
N ALA A 380 -12.37 -1.00 -27.73
CA ALA A 380 -12.06 -2.15 -28.59
C ALA A 380 -12.71 -3.46 -28.10
N ALA A 381 -13.13 -3.55 -26.84
CA ALA A 381 -13.65 -4.76 -26.24
C ALA A 381 -15.06 -5.11 -26.76
N ARG A 382 -15.32 -6.41 -26.89
CA ARG A 382 -16.68 -6.96 -26.98
C ARG A 382 -17.13 -7.36 -25.58
N PHE A 383 -18.29 -6.87 -25.17
CA PHE A 383 -18.84 -7.22 -23.87
C PHE A 383 -19.90 -8.29 -23.99
N VAL A 384 -20.02 -9.12 -22.96
CA VAL A 384 -21.09 -10.08 -22.77
C VAL A 384 -21.68 -9.87 -21.37
N THR A 385 -23.00 -9.82 -21.27
CA THR A 385 -23.71 -9.71 -19.99
C THR A 385 -23.68 -11.03 -19.23
N ALA A 386 -23.91 -10.98 -17.90
CA ALA A 386 -23.96 -12.17 -17.06
C ALA A 386 -25.08 -13.14 -17.51
N GLY A 387 -26.27 -12.63 -17.92
CA GLY A 387 -27.37 -13.45 -18.43
C GLY A 387 -27.05 -14.14 -19.77
N GLU A 388 -26.38 -13.42 -20.70
CA GLU A 388 -25.93 -14.00 -21.95
C GLU A 388 -24.87 -15.09 -21.72
N LEU A 389 -23.92 -14.84 -20.81
CA LEU A 389 -22.90 -15.83 -20.47
C LEU A 389 -23.53 -17.06 -19.82
N ALA A 390 -24.48 -16.89 -18.90
CA ALA A 390 -25.20 -18.01 -18.28
C ALA A 390 -25.91 -18.87 -19.32
N THR A 391 -26.51 -18.24 -20.34
CA THR A 391 -27.13 -18.93 -21.49
C THR A 391 -26.09 -19.69 -22.30
N GLN A 392 -24.92 -19.09 -22.59
CA GLN A 392 -23.82 -19.74 -23.30
C GLN A 392 -23.29 -20.95 -22.54
N LEU A 393 -23.19 -20.88 -21.22
CA LEU A 393 -22.71 -21.98 -20.36
C LEU A 393 -23.72 -23.13 -20.25
N SER A 394 -24.96 -22.93 -20.64
CA SER A 394 -25.99 -23.97 -20.73
C SER A 394 -26.04 -24.64 -22.10
N GLY A 395 -25.32 -24.14 -23.09
CA GLY A 395 -25.29 -24.64 -24.46
C GLY A 395 -24.20 -25.70 -24.69
N PRO A 396 -24.17 -26.30 -25.90
CA PRO A 396 -23.20 -27.34 -26.24
C PRO A 396 -21.79 -26.83 -26.55
N ASP A 397 -21.66 -25.55 -26.89
CA ASP A 397 -20.42 -24.93 -27.32
C ASP A 397 -19.94 -23.93 -26.25
N LEU A 398 -19.17 -24.45 -25.29
CA LEU A 398 -18.77 -23.68 -24.10
C LEU A 398 -17.59 -22.76 -24.41
N PRO A 399 -17.64 -21.48 -24.03
CA PRO A 399 -16.47 -20.61 -24.05
C PRO A 399 -15.46 -21.02 -22.96
N VAL A 400 -14.20 -20.74 -23.19
CA VAL A 400 -13.20 -20.74 -22.12
C VAL A 400 -13.39 -19.48 -21.28
N ILE A 401 -13.64 -19.64 -19.98
CA ILE A 401 -13.73 -18.54 -19.03
C ILE A 401 -12.34 -18.32 -18.42
N LEU A 402 -11.81 -17.12 -18.50
CA LEU A 402 -10.55 -16.74 -17.90
C LEU A 402 -10.76 -15.68 -16.81
N ASP A 403 -10.50 -16.02 -15.57
CA ASP A 403 -10.51 -15.06 -14.46
C ASP A 403 -9.10 -14.52 -14.21
N VAL A 404 -8.96 -13.20 -14.30
CA VAL A 404 -7.71 -12.47 -14.05
C VAL A 404 -7.77 -11.59 -12.80
N GLY A 405 -8.74 -11.84 -11.91
CA GLY A 405 -8.77 -11.28 -10.56
C GLY A 405 -7.59 -11.73 -9.72
N THR A 406 -7.54 -11.33 -8.46
CA THR A 406 -6.56 -11.91 -7.53
C THR A 406 -6.93 -13.36 -7.20
N SER A 407 -5.93 -14.19 -6.88
CA SER A 407 -6.17 -15.58 -6.43
C SER A 407 -7.10 -15.63 -5.22
N GLN A 408 -7.03 -14.61 -4.35
CA GLN A 408 -7.90 -14.50 -3.19
C GLN A 408 -9.35 -14.19 -3.58
N GLU A 409 -9.58 -13.31 -4.55
CA GLU A 409 -10.91 -12.98 -5.07
C GLU A 409 -11.50 -14.19 -5.80
N TYR A 410 -10.73 -14.82 -6.67
CA TYR A 410 -11.12 -16.05 -7.36
C TYR A 410 -11.50 -17.17 -6.37
N GLY A 411 -10.69 -17.39 -5.34
CA GLY A 411 -10.95 -18.40 -4.33
C GLY A 411 -12.23 -18.17 -3.52
N ARG A 412 -12.66 -16.90 -3.36
CA ARG A 412 -13.92 -16.55 -2.68
C ARG A 412 -15.14 -16.82 -3.53
N GLY A 413 -15.05 -16.66 -4.85
CA GLY A 413 -16.15 -16.90 -5.76
C GLY A 413 -15.83 -16.44 -7.17
N HIS A 414 -16.03 -17.32 -8.14
CA HIS A 414 -15.79 -17.10 -9.56
C HIS A 414 -16.87 -17.75 -10.43
N VAL A 415 -16.90 -17.40 -11.71
CA VAL A 415 -17.79 -18.02 -12.69
C VAL A 415 -17.46 -19.51 -12.79
N PRO A 416 -18.45 -20.43 -12.71
CA PRO A 416 -18.21 -21.86 -12.77
C PRO A 416 -17.41 -22.27 -14.01
N GLY A 417 -16.39 -23.12 -13.80
CA GLY A 417 -15.51 -23.60 -14.86
C GLY A 417 -14.41 -22.63 -15.26
N ALA A 418 -14.29 -21.45 -14.65
CA ALA A 418 -13.24 -20.49 -14.99
C ALA A 418 -11.84 -21.03 -14.70
N LEU A 419 -10.92 -20.76 -15.61
CA LEU A 419 -9.48 -20.88 -15.40
C LEU A 419 -8.99 -19.62 -14.70
N TRP A 420 -8.13 -19.76 -13.70
CA TRP A 420 -7.50 -18.60 -13.08
C TRP A 420 -6.08 -18.38 -13.58
N LEU A 421 -5.74 -17.11 -13.86
CA LEU A 421 -4.40 -16.70 -14.23
C LEU A 421 -4.13 -15.26 -13.77
N SER A 422 -3.06 -15.04 -12.98
CA SER A 422 -2.62 -13.67 -12.75
C SER A 422 -2.30 -12.95 -14.07
N ARG A 423 -2.87 -11.75 -14.28
CA ARG A 423 -2.67 -10.97 -15.50
C ARG A 423 -1.18 -10.73 -15.82
N GLY A 424 -0.32 -10.76 -14.81
CA GLY A 424 1.13 -10.65 -15.00
C GLY A 424 1.75 -11.76 -15.85
N TRP A 425 1.09 -12.92 -15.95
CA TRP A 425 1.53 -14.10 -16.68
C TRP A 425 0.72 -14.37 -17.96
N LEU A 426 -0.15 -13.46 -18.35
CA LEU A 426 -1.16 -13.69 -19.38
C LEU A 426 -0.56 -14.15 -20.72
N GLU A 427 0.41 -13.41 -21.26
CA GLU A 427 0.98 -13.68 -22.58
C GLU A 427 1.86 -14.93 -22.62
N GLU A 428 2.41 -15.33 -21.49
CA GLU A 428 3.26 -16.51 -21.40
C GLU A 428 2.47 -17.80 -21.16
N ASN A 429 1.51 -17.78 -20.25
CA ASN A 429 0.86 -19.00 -19.77
C ASN A 429 -0.47 -19.31 -20.48
N PHE A 430 -1.26 -18.28 -20.85
CA PHE A 430 -2.55 -18.53 -21.50
C PHE A 430 -2.41 -19.25 -22.85
N PRO A 431 -1.45 -18.89 -23.75
CA PRO A 431 -1.24 -19.62 -25.01
C PRO A 431 -0.81 -21.07 -24.86
N ARG A 432 -0.20 -21.42 -23.72
CA ARG A 432 0.16 -22.82 -23.42
C ARG A 432 -1.06 -23.66 -23.02
N ALA A 433 -2.04 -23.03 -22.36
CA ALA A 433 -3.27 -23.69 -21.93
C ALA A 433 -4.33 -23.71 -23.04
N VAL A 434 -4.41 -22.65 -23.85
CA VAL A 434 -5.38 -22.48 -24.92
C VAL A 434 -4.62 -22.08 -26.18
N SER A 435 -4.20 -23.07 -26.97
CA SER A 435 -3.38 -22.86 -28.18
C SER A 435 -4.19 -22.39 -29.38
N ASP A 436 -5.47 -22.72 -29.44
CA ASP A 436 -6.37 -22.28 -30.51
C ASP A 436 -6.72 -20.79 -30.34
N ARG A 437 -6.31 -19.99 -31.33
CA ARG A 437 -6.54 -18.55 -31.35
C ARG A 437 -7.97 -18.15 -31.74
N GLU A 438 -8.74 -19.05 -32.29
CA GLU A 438 -10.15 -18.85 -32.65
C GLU A 438 -11.10 -19.29 -31.54
N GLN A 439 -10.58 -19.97 -30.51
CA GLN A 439 -11.36 -20.39 -29.33
C GLN A 439 -12.11 -19.20 -28.74
N ARG A 440 -13.40 -19.39 -28.46
CA ARG A 440 -14.17 -18.38 -27.72
C ARG A 440 -13.64 -18.25 -26.29
N VAL A 441 -13.27 -17.03 -25.92
CA VAL A 441 -12.76 -16.70 -24.59
C VAL A 441 -13.60 -15.59 -23.98
N VAL A 442 -14.06 -15.79 -22.74
CA VAL A 442 -14.67 -14.74 -21.93
C VAL A 442 -13.77 -14.43 -20.75
N VAL A 443 -13.29 -13.19 -20.70
CA VAL A 443 -12.39 -12.75 -19.63
C VAL A 443 -13.19 -12.07 -18.52
N THR A 444 -12.92 -12.42 -17.27
CA THR A 444 -13.55 -11.83 -16.10
C THR A 444 -12.54 -11.43 -15.04
N CYS A 445 -12.93 -10.55 -14.14
CA CYS A 445 -12.29 -10.19 -12.88
C CYS A 445 -13.39 -9.59 -11.97
N PRO A 446 -13.13 -9.23 -10.71
CA PRO A 446 -14.20 -8.76 -9.83
C PRO A 446 -15.07 -7.61 -10.35
N ARG A 447 -14.48 -6.59 -11.01
CA ARG A 447 -15.17 -5.35 -11.43
C ARG A 447 -15.06 -4.99 -12.92
N GLY A 448 -14.32 -5.74 -13.69
CA GLY A 448 -14.21 -5.54 -15.14
C GLY A 448 -12.95 -4.82 -15.64
N ASP A 449 -12.23 -4.04 -14.83
CA ASP A 449 -11.10 -3.23 -15.32
C ASP A 449 -9.89 -4.09 -15.73
N HIS A 450 -9.46 -5.02 -14.88
CA HIS A 450 -8.37 -5.96 -15.21
C HIS A 450 -8.74 -6.88 -16.37
N SER A 451 -9.99 -7.36 -16.44
CA SER A 451 -10.44 -8.21 -17.54
C SER A 451 -10.54 -7.47 -18.86
N THR A 452 -10.92 -6.19 -18.85
CA THR A 452 -10.93 -5.36 -20.06
C THR A 452 -9.51 -5.18 -20.63
N LEU A 453 -8.52 -4.87 -19.78
CA LEU A 453 -7.12 -4.80 -20.20
C LEU A 453 -6.59 -6.15 -20.67
N ALA A 454 -6.95 -7.24 -19.97
CA ALA A 454 -6.54 -8.60 -20.35
C ALA A 454 -7.16 -9.01 -21.69
N GLY A 455 -8.43 -8.66 -21.94
CA GLY A 455 -9.11 -8.90 -23.23
C GLY A 455 -8.39 -8.22 -24.40
N ALA A 456 -7.97 -6.96 -24.22
CA ALA A 456 -7.18 -6.24 -25.22
C ALA A 456 -5.82 -6.93 -25.44
N THR A 457 -5.12 -7.34 -24.37
CA THR A 457 -3.86 -8.07 -24.48
C THR A 457 -4.02 -9.40 -25.23
N LEU A 458 -5.10 -10.16 -24.99
CA LEU A 458 -5.36 -11.40 -25.73
C LEU A 458 -5.58 -11.13 -27.22
N GLN A 459 -6.30 -10.07 -27.58
CA GLN A 459 -6.47 -9.68 -28.99
C GLN A 459 -5.12 -9.29 -29.63
N GLU A 460 -4.29 -8.53 -28.93
CA GLU A 460 -2.93 -8.15 -29.39
C GLU A 460 -2.03 -9.36 -29.66
N ILE A 461 -2.15 -10.43 -28.86
CA ILE A 461 -1.41 -11.69 -29.10
C ILE A 461 -2.13 -12.66 -30.03
N GLY A 462 -3.22 -12.24 -30.71
CA GLY A 462 -3.84 -12.92 -31.83
C GLY A 462 -5.06 -13.77 -31.54
N TYR A 463 -5.68 -13.69 -30.36
CA TYR A 463 -6.99 -14.31 -30.11
C TYR A 463 -8.10 -13.47 -30.78
N THR A 464 -8.87 -14.09 -31.67
CA THR A 464 -9.85 -13.38 -32.50
C THR A 464 -11.24 -13.33 -31.89
N ASN A 465 -11.56 -14.22 -30.95
CA ASN A 465 -12.89 -14.39 -30.40
C ASN A 465 -12.91 -14.16 -28.87
N VAL A 466 -12.53 -12.96 -28.46
CA VAL A 466 -12.43 -12.55 -27.05
C VAL A 466 -13.59 -11.61 -26.71
N SER A 467 -14.26 -11.91 -25.58
CA SER A 467 -15.25 -11.05 -24.95
C SER A 467 -14.89 -10.81 -23.49
N VAL A 468 -15.44 -9.77 -22.90
CA VAL A 468 -15.23 -9.39 -21.50
C VAL A 468 -16.59 -9.46 -20.80
N LEU A 469 -16.64 -10.08 -19.62
CA LEU A 469 -17.85 -10.08 -18.80
C LEU A 469 -18.11 -8.67 -18.26
N GLU A 470 -19.23 -8.07 -18.70
CA GLU A 470 -19.62 -6.73 -18.28
C GLU A 470 -19.87 -6.68 -16.77
N GLY A 471 -19.23 -5.72 -16.07
CA GLY A 471 -19.29 -5.62 -14.61
C GLY A 471 -18.59 -6.74 -13.85
N GLY A 472 -17.96 -7.69 -14.55
CA GLY A 472 -17.16 -8.77 -13.98
C GLY A 472 -17.93 -9.75 -13.10
N ALA A 473 -17.23 -10.45 -12.20
CA ALA A 473 -17.81 -11.42 -11.29
C ALA A 473 -18.84 -10.79 -10.32
N ALA A 474 -18.78 -9.49 -10.08
CA ALA A 474 -19.79 -8.78 -9.30
C ALA A 474 -21.17 -8.80 -10.00
N ALA A 475 -21.21 -8.52 -11.33
CA ALA A 475 -22.45 -8.62 -12.09
C ALA A 475 -22.99 -10.05 -12.14
N TRP A 476 -22.10 -11.05 -12.29
CA TRP A 476 -22.49 -12.48 -12.21
C TRP A 476 -23.20 -12.82 -10.89
N THR A 477 -22.67 -12.31 -9.77
CA THR A 477 -23.26 -12.51 -8.45
C THR A 477 -24.62 -11.83 -8.32
N GLN A 478 -24.77 -10.62 -8.86
CA GLN A 478 -26.03 -9.85 -8.82
C GLN A 478 -27.17 -10.52 -9.60
N GLU A 479 -26.87 -11.24 -10.68
CA GLU A 479 -27.85 -12.05 -11.41
C GLU A 479 -28.32 -13.30 -10.64
N GLY A 480 -27.76 -13.57 -9.46
CA GLY A 480 -28.13 -14.72 -8.62
C GLY A 480 -27.68 -16.06 -9.20
N VAL A 481 -26.75 -16.08 -10.13
CA VAL A 481 -26.19 -17.30 -10.73
C VAL A 481 -25.18 -17.92 -9.78
N ALA A 482 -25.17 -19.27 -9.70
CA ALA A 482 -24.24 -19.99 -8.84
C ALA A 482 -22.78 -19.65 -9.12
N GLN A 483 -21.99 -19.55 -8.07
CA GLN A 483 -20.55 -19.39 -8.15
C GLN A 483 -19.83 -20.69 -7.78
N GLU A 484 -18.67 -20.91 -8.35
CA GLU A 484 -17.69 -21.90 -7.88
C GLU A 484 -16.74 -21.22 -6.90
N THR A 485 -16.25 -21.94 -5.89
CA THR A 485 -15.32 -21.42 -4.88
C THR A 485 -14.10 -22.31 -4.76
N GLY A 486 -13.01 -21.76 -4.19
CA GLY A 486 -11.76 -22.48 -4.01
C GLY A 486 -10.77 -22.19 -5.14
N LEU A 487 -9.52 -22.59 -4.94
CA LEU A 487 -8.43 -22.41 -5.91
C LEU A 487 -8.41 -23.62 -6.86
N THR A 488 -9.33 -23.63 -7.80
CA THR A 488 -9.44 -24.67 -8.83
C THR A 488 -8.85 -24.17 -10.16
N ARG A 489 -8.51 -25.06 -11.09
CA ARG A 489 -8.12 -24.75 -12.49
C ARG A 489 -7.13 -23.60 -12.65
N MET A 490 -6.05 -23.62 -11.89
CA MET A 490 -5.04 -22.56 -11.88
C MET A 490 -3.99 -22.75 -12.98
N LEU A 491 -3.71 -21.69 -13.74
CA LEU A 491 -2.69 -21.64 -14.79
C LEU A 491 -1.36 -21.01 -14.32
N SER A 492 -1.32 -20.48 -13.11
CA SER A 492 -0.11 -20.01 -12.43
C SER A 492 -0.20 -20.26 -10.93
N GLU A 493 0.92 -20.13 -10.22
CA GLU A 493 0.93 -20.19 -8.77
C GLU A 493 0.17 -18.99 -8.14
N PRO A 494 -0.59 -19.20 -7.04
CA PRO A 494 -1.33 -18.14 -6.36
C PRO A 494 -0.42 -17.32 -5.43
N ASN A 495 0.60 -16.69 -6.00
CA ASN A 495 1.59 -15.88 -5.30
C ASN A 495 1.41 -14.36 -5.54
N ASP A 496 0.27 -14.00 -6.14
CA ASP A 496 -0.13 -12.62 -6.46
C ASP A 496 -0.62 -11.81 -5.26
N VAL A 497 -0.83 -12.46 -4.10
CA VAL A 497 -1.22 -11.83 -2.85
C VAL A 497 -0.39 -12.37 -1.69
N VAL A 498 0.20 -11.45 -0.91
CA VAL A 498 0.88 -11.80 0.36
C VAL A 498 -0.02 -11.41 1.52
N LEU A 499 -0.54 -12.41 2.22
CA LEU A 499 -1.37 -12.20 3.41
C LEU A 499 -0.50 -11.93 4.64
N SER A 500 -0.94 -10.99 5.46
CA SER A 500 -0.32 -10.77 6.76
C SER A 500 -0.54 -11.98 7.68
N ALA A 501 0.48 -12.39 8.42
CA ALA A 501 0.39 -13.45 9.41
C ALA A 501 -0.73 -13.20 10.45
N SER A 502 -1.02 -11.93 10.76
CA SER A 502 -2.13 -11.57 11.66
C SER A 502 -3.51 -11.94 11.11
N VAL A 503 -3.65 -12.09 9.79
CA VAL A 503 -4.93 -12.41 9.12
C VAL A 503 -5.10 -13.92 8.92
N THR A 504 -4.00 -14.64 8.68
CA THR A 504 -4.06 -16.09 8.41
C THR A 504 -4.39 -16.92 9.67
N GLY A 505 -4.16 -16.36 10.87
CA GLY A 505 -4.29 -17.08 12.13
C GLY A 505 -3.18 -18.11 12.40
N ASP A 506 -2.22 -18.25 11.50
CA ASP A 506 -1.08 -19.17 11.66
C ASP A 506 -0.10 -18.62 12.71
N ARG A 507 -0.10 -19.27 13.89
CA ARG A 507 0.74 -18.87 15.03
C ARG A 507 2.23 -19.02 14.76
N GLU A 508 2.64 -19.96 13.93
CA GLU A 508 4.04 -20.15 13.58
C GLU A 508 4.49 -19.07 12.58
N ALA A 509 3.67 -18.74 11.59
CA ALA A 509 3.91 -17.60 10.71
C ALA A 509 3.99 -16.28 11.48
N MET A 510 3.15 -16.09 12.52
CA MET A 510 3.23 -14.92 13.41
C MET A 510 4.58 -14.85 14.15
N ARG A 511 5.08 -15.97 14.71
CA ARG A 511 6.39 -16.01 15.37
C ARG A 511 7.52 -15.67 14.42
N ARG A 512 7.59 -16.35 13.27
CA ARG A 512 8.62 -16.10 12.24
C ARG A 512 8.59 -14.64 11.78
N TYR A 513 7.41 -14.08 11.58
CA TYR A 513 7.28 -12.68 11.17
C TYR A 513 7.81 -11.70 12.23
N LEU A 514 7.45 -11.90 13.50
CA LEU A 514 7.89 -11.03 14.60
C LEU A 514 9.40 -11.14 14.87
N GLU A 515 9.95 -12.35 14.79
CA GLU A 515 11.40 -12.59 14.90
C GLU A 515 12.16 -11.89 13.77
N TRP A 516 11.65 -12.02 12.54
CA TRP A 516 12.21 -11.35 11.37
C TRP A 516 12.16 -9.82 11.52
N GLU A 517 11.04 -9.24 11.97
CA GLU A 517 10.89 -7.79 12.17
C GLU A 517 11.93 -7.27 13.19
N VAL A 518 12.09 -7.95 14.31
CA VAL A 518 13.11 -7.63 15.32
C VAL A 518 14.55 -7.76 14.78
N GLU A 519 14.80 -8.77 13.95
CA GLU A 519 16.13 -8.99 13.38
C GLU A 519 16.53 -7.90 12.39
N LEU A 520 15.57 -7.27 11.69
CA LEU A 520 15.83 -6.11 10.82
C LEU A 520 16.52 -4.96 11.57
N GLY A 521 16.13 -4.72 12.83
CA GLY A 521 16.76 -3.72 13.68
C GLY A 521 18.17 -4.07 14.14
N ARG A 522 18.52 -5.37 14.19
CA ARG A 522 19.83 -5.87 14.67
C ARG A 522 20.90 -5.90 13.57
N LYS A 523 20.52 -6.26 12.34
CA LYS A 523 21.45 -6.43 11.21
C LYS A 523 22.19 -5.14 10.82
N HIS A 524 21.66 -3.98 11.14
CA HIS A 524 22.29 -2.70 10.80
C HIS A 524 23.39 -2.25 11.78
N GLN A 525 23.69 -3.04 12.82
CA GLN A 525 24.78 -2.75 13.76
C GLN A 525 26.15 -3.26 13.30
N LYS A 526 26.21 -4.05 12.22
CA LYS A 526 27.43 -4.76 11.77
C LYS A 526 27.97 -4.25 10.42
N GLY A 527 27.42 -3.14 9.91
CA GLY A 527 27.80 -2.56 8.62
C GLY A 527 28.26 -1.07 8.80
#